data_c706c14b3c904d87ece90eda6e8a42a8
#
_entry.id   c706c14b3c904d87ece90eda6e8a42a8
#
_cell.length_a   1.000
_cell.length_b   1.000
_cell.length_c   1.000
_cell.angle_alpha   90.00
_cell.angle_beta   90.00
_cell.angle_gamma   90.00
#
_symmetry.space_group_name_H-M   'P 1'
#
loop_
_entity.id
_entity.type
_entity.pdbx_description
1 polymer ?
#
loop_
_entity_poly.entity_id
_entity_poly.type
_entity_poly.pdbx_seq_one_letter_code
_entity_poly.pdbx_strand_id
1 'polypeptide(L)'
;LPRGCTLLSMGRQLSGLYPAWDEAWFTELCMRFPVNEKARFQTLSKGNKRQAGLILALASRPEVLLLDEIFDGLDPVVRKLVKQLIAQEVADRQMTVVLASHNLREMEDFCDTLALLHKGGLILEKELDELSLHLQRVQAVFTQAPPIEQLKQRLCITTFEQTGSLITFVARGTREDVLKTLDEFEPTFKETVPLSLEEVFISEMEAAGYDIDKILG
;
A
#
# COMPACT_ATOMS: atom_id res chain seq x y z
N LEU A 1 -14.50 -4.74 24.07
CA LEU A 1 -15.94 -4.68 23.79
C LEU A 1 -16.71 -5.37 24.94
N PRO A 2 -17.88 -4.83 25.37
CA PRO A 2 -18.70 -5.43 26.42
C PRO A 2 -19.10 -6.88 26.06
N ARG A 3 -19.22 -7.73 27.09
CA ARG A 3 -19.63 -9.14 26.89
C ARG A 3 -21.07 -9.18 26.36
N GLY A 4 -21.29 -9.89 25.25
CA GLY A 4 -22.62 -10.10 24.67
C GLY A 4 -23.07 -9.10 23.59
N CYS A 5 -22.26 -8.09 23.26
CA CYS A 5 -22.59 -7.14 22.20
C CYS A 5 -22.63 -7.79 20.82
N THR A 6 -23.61 -7.39 20.01
CA THR A 6 -23.74 -7.70 18.58
C THR A 6 -23.49 -6.44 17.75
N LEU A 7 -23.32 -6.58 16.43
CA LEU A 7 -23.16 -5.42 15.54
C LEU A 7 -24.36 -4.46 15.65
N LEU A 8 -25.58 -4.98 15.66
CA LEU A 8 -26.80 -4.17 15.84
C LEU A 8 -26.83 -3.44 17.18
N SER A 9 -26.43 -4.12 18.28
CA SER A 9 -26.42 -3.46 19.60
C SER A 9 -25.37 -2.37 19.71
N MET A 10 -24.22 -2.55 19.06
CA MET A 10 -23.17 -1.53 18.96
C MET A 10 -23.61 -0.35 18.10
N GLY A 11 -24.24 -0.60 16.95
CA GLY A 11 -24.80 0.46 16.10
C GLY A 11 -25.76 1.36 16.90
N ARG A 12 -26.70 0.79 17.65
CA ARG A 12 -27.61 1.55 18.52
C ARG A 12 -26.92 2.37 19.60
N GLN A 13 -25.82 1.88 20.17
CA GLN A 13 -25.05 2.64 21.16
C GLN A 13 -24.30 3.79 20.51
N LEU A 14 -23.66 3.55 19.36
CA LEU A 14 -22.88 4.54 18.66
C LEU A 14 -23.76 5.63 18.02
N SER A 15 -24.97 5.30 17.58
CA SER A 15 -25.92 6.28 17.05
C SER A 15 -26.29 7.36 18.06
N GLY A 16 -26.24 7.05 19.35
CA GLY A 16 -26.43 8.04 20.42
C GLY A 16 -25.18 8.87 20.75
N LEU A 17 -23.99 8.45 20.29
CA LEU A 17 -22.71 9.11 20.60
C LEU A 17 -22.17 9.94 19.44
N TYR A 18 -22.45 9.54 18.21
CA TYR A 18 -21.96 10.21 16.99
C TYR A 18 -23.07 11.04 16.35
N PRO A 19 -23.00 12.39 16.38
CA PRO A 19 -24.05 13.24 15.83
C PRO A 19 -24.28 13.08 14.33
N ALA A 20 -23.23 12.67 13.59
CA ALA A 20 -23.27 12.44 12.16
C ALA A 20 -23.63 10.99 11.79
N TRP A 21 -24.03 10.15 12.76
CA TRP A 21 -24.41 8.77 12.49
C TRP A 21 -25.48 8.64 11.43
N ASP A 22 -25.25 7.78 10.44
CA ASP A 22 -26.17 7.51 9.33
C ASP A 22 -26.74 6.11 9.45
N GLU A 23 -27.98 6.01 9.94
CA GLU A 23 -28.68 4.73 10.15
C GLU A 23 -29.02 4.03 8.83
N ALA A 24 -29.31 4.78 7.77
CA ALA A 24 -29.57 4.22 6.46
C ALA A 24 -28.31 3.57 5.89
N TRP A 25 -27.20 4.28 6.00
CA TRP A 25 -25.89 3.76 5.57
C TRP A 25 -25.43 2.57 6.41
N PHE A 26 -25.63 2.61 7.73
CA PHE A 26 -25.37 1.46 8.60
C PHE A 26 -26.12 0.20 8.14
N THR A 27 -27.41 0.36 7.84
CA THR A 27 -28.25 -0.74 7.35
C THR A 27 -27.77 -1.28 6.01
N GLU A 28 -27.42 -0.38 5.09
CA GLU A 28 -26.88 -0.74 3.77
C GLU A 28 -25.54 -1.49 3.89
N LEU A 29 -24.62 -1.02 4.73
CA LEU A 29 -23.35 -1.69 4.99
C LEU A 29 -23.55 -3.08 5.59
N CYS A 30 -24.48 -3.24 6.52
CA CYS A 30 -24.83 -4.57 7.07
C CYS A 30 -25.33 -5.55 5.98
N MET A 31 -26.00 -5.05 4.94
CA MET A 31 -26.43 -5.89 3.81
C MET A 31 -25.31 -6.22 2.83
N ARG A 32 -24.34 -5.30 2.65
CA ARG A 32 -23.23 -5.50 1.72
C ARG A 32 -22.13 -6.44 2.24
N PHE A 33 -21.93 -6.45 3.56
CA PHE A 33 -20.90 -7.30 4.18
C PHE A 33 -21.44 -8.65 4.61
N PRO A 34 -20.68 -9.76 4.42
CA PRO A 34 -21.09 -11.10 4.83
C PRO A 34 -20.88 -11.32 6.34
N VAL A 35 -21.36 -10.41 7.16
CA VAL A 35 -21.25 -10.44 8.63
C VAL A 35 -22.62 -10.70 9.23
N ASN A 36 -22.70 -11.70 10.12
CA ASN A 36 -23.94 -11.92 10.88
C ASN A 36 -24.08 -10.82 11.95
N GLU A 37 -24.93 -9.86 11.69
CA GLU A 37 -25.17 -8.68 12.53
C GLU A 37 -25.73 -9.01 13.93
N LYS A 38 -26.37 -10.19 14.08
CA LYS A 38 -26.94 -10.70 15.34
C LYS A 38 -25.97 -11.59 16.12
N ALA A 39 -24.86 -12.00 15.52
CA ALA A 39 -23.85 -12.77 16.22
C ALA A 39 -23.13 -11.93 17.27
N ARG A 40 -22.74 -12.55 18.37
CA ARG A 40 -21.95 -11.89 19.39
C ARG A 40 -20.55 -11.61 18.87
N PHE A 41 -20.00 -10.41 19.11
CA PHE A 41 -18.65 -10.05 18.66
C PHE A 41 -17.58 -11.06 19.08
N GLN A 42 -17.73 -11.68 20.24
CA GLN A 42 -16.78 -12.68 20.74
C GLN A 42 -16.71 -13.93 19.87
N THR A 43 -17.83 -14.30 19.21
CA THR A 43 -17.92 -15.50 18.35
C THR A 43 -17.54 -15.23 16.90
N LEU A 44 -17.34 -13.97 16.52
CA LEU A 44 -16.92 -13.60 15.17
C LEU A 44 -15.45 -13.97 14.94
N SER A 45 -15.14 -14.38 13.70
CA SER A 45 -13.75 -14.53 13.24
C SER A 45 -13.00 -13.20 13.27
N LYS A 46 -11.67 -13.22 13.19
CA LYS A 46 -10.85 -12.00 13.14
C LYS A 46 -11.26 -11.09 11.97
N GLY A 47 -11.47 -11.67 10.79
CA GLY A 47 -11.95 -10.95 9.61
C GLY A 47 -13.35 -10.35 9.79
N ASN A 48 -14.30 -11.12 10.33
CA ASN A 48 -15.65 -10.59 10.59
C ASN A 48 -15.66 -9.48 11.65
N LYS A 49 -14.77 -9.53 12.64
CA LYS A 49 -14.62 -8.42 13.62
C LYS A 49 -14.11 -7.14 12.96
N ARG A 50 -13.17 -7.26 12.01
CA ARG A 50 -12.69 -6.12 11.22
C ARG A 50 -13.78 -5.53 10.35
N GLN A 51 -14.51 -6.38 9.63
CA GLN A 51 -15.67 -5.96 8.83
C GLN A 51 -16.71 -5.22 9.69
N ALA A 52 -17.08 -5.79 10.83
CA ALA A 52 -18.02 -5.17 11.76
C ALA A 52 -17.50 -3.81 12.32
N GLY A 53 -16.20 -3.73 12.62
CA GLY A 53 -15.56 -2.47 13.03
C GLY A 53 -15.62 -1.41 11.94
N LEU A 54 -15.33 -1.79 10.69
CA LEU A 54 -15.39 -0.89 9.54
C LEU A 54 -16.82 -0.40 9.26
N ILE A 55 -17.82 -1.28 9.33
CA ILE A 55 -19.24 -0.91 9.21
C ILE A 55 -19.61 0.18 10.21
N LEU A 56 -19.24 -0.01 11.48
CA LEU A 56 -19.52 0.97 12.55
C LEU A 56 -18.78 2.29 12.33
N ALA A 57 -17.52 2.23 11.91
CA ALA A 57 -16.71 3.40 11.62
C ALA A 57 -17.29 4.22 10.44
N LEU A 58 -17.63 3.57 9.33
CA LEU A 58 -18.20 4.25 8.16
C LEU A 58 -19.60 4.82 8.44
N ALA A 59 -20.41 4.12 9.24
CA ALA A 59 -21.75 4.60 9.63
C ALA A 59 -21.68 5.84 10.53
N SER A 60 -20.59 6.07 11.24
CA SER A 60 -20.38 7.30 12.03
C SER A 60 -20.03 8.53 11.17
N ARG A 61 -19.90 8.37 9.86
CA ARG A 61 -19.61 9.43 8.86
C ARG A 61 -18.39 10.29 9.25
N PRO A 62 -17.21 9.69 9.51
CA PRO A 62 -16.03 10.43 9.92
C PRO A 62 -15.49 11.29 8.77
N GLU A 63 -14.83 12.41 9.12
CA GLU A 63 -14.01 13.19 8.17
C GLU A 63 -12.64 12.55 7.97
N VAL A 64 -12.10 11.89 9.03
CA VAL A 64 -10.83 11.18 9.00
C VAL A 64 -11.04 9.75 9.49
N LEU A 65 -10.66 8.77 8.68
CA LEU A 65 -10.74 7.35 8.98
C LEU A 65 -9.34 6.77 9.17
N LEU A 66 -9.07 6.22 10.36
CA LEU A 66 -7.81 5.55 10.67
C LEU A 66 -8.00 4.04 10.60
N LEU A 67 -7.22 3.38 9.77
CA LEU A 67 -7.27 1.94 9.54
C LEU A 67 -5.92 1.29 9.85
N ASP A 68 -5.94 0.35 10.79
CA ASP A 68 -4.76 -0.43 11.17
C ASP A 68 -4.96 -1.90 10.75
N GLU A 69 -4.10 -2.37 9.82
CA GLU A 69 -4.11 -3.73 9.29
C GLU A 69 -5.51 -4.21 8.84
N ILE A 70 -6.29 -3.32 8.20
CA ILE A 70 -7.70 -3.58 7.89
C ILE A 70 -7.90 -4.77 6.94
N PHE A 71 -6.96 -5.00 6.02
CA PHE A 71 -7.08 -6.05 5.02
C PHE A 71 -6.63 -7.44 5.51
N ASP A 72 -5.91 -7.51 6.65
CA ASP A 72 -5.39 -8.75 7.17
C ASP A 72 -6.51 -9.72 7.61
N GLY A 73 -6.50 -10.94 7.07
CA GLY A 73 -7.51 -11.96 7.35
C GLY A 73 -8.86 -11.75 6.66
N LEU A 74 -8.95 -10.82 5.70
CA LEU A 74 -10.08 -10.71 4.79
C LEU A 74 -9.86 -11.60 3.55
N ASP A 75 -10.93 -12.24 3.07
CA ASP A 75 -10.90 -12.89 1.78
C ASP A 75 -10.81 -11.87 0.62
N PRO A 76 -10.37 -12.28 -0.58
CA PRO A 76 -10.16 -11.36 -1.71
C PRO A 76 -11.42 -10.58 -2.13
N VAL A 77 -12.61 -11.17 -2.00
CA VAL A 77 -13.87 -10.53 -2.40
C VAL A 77 -14.21 -9.41 -1.43
N VAL A 78 -14.13 -9.68 -0.13
CA VAL A 78 -14.39 -8.69 0.91
C VAL A 78 -13.33 -7.59 0.86
N ARG A 79 -12.05 -7.93 0.62
CA ARG A 79 -10.99 -6.94 0.45
C ARG A 79 -11.30 -5.97 -0.69
N LYS A 80 -11.74 -6.47 -1.84
CA LYS A 80 -12.15 -5.63 -2.97
C LYS A 80 -13.35 -4.73 -2.60
N LEU A 81 -14.34 -5.27 -1.89
CA LEU A 81 -15.49 -4.50 -1.41
C LEU A 81 -15.04 -3.35 -0.50
N VAL A 82 -14.14 -3.62 0.46
CA VAL A 82 -13.59 -2.60 1.37
C VAL A 82 -12.88 -1.50 0.59
N LYS A 83 -11.99 -1.84 -0.35
CA LYS A 83 -11.30 -0.86 -1.20
C LYS A 83 -12.28 0.02 -1.97
N GLN A 84 -13.30 -0.59 -2.59
CA GLN A 84 -14.32 0.15 -3.35
C GLN A 84 -15.14 1.10 -2.47
N LEU A 85 -15.57 0.64 -1.29
CA LEU A 85 -16.34 1.47 -0.36
C LEU A 85 -15.55 2.67 0.15
N ILE A 86 -14.29 2.46 0.52
CA ILE A 86 -13.43 3.55 0.99
C ILE A 86 -13.16 4.54 -0.15
N ALA A 87 -12.84 4.07 -1.35
CA ALA A 87 -12.63 4.94 -2.51
C ALA A 87 -13.89 5.77 -2.83
N GLN A 88 -15.08 5.16 -2.71
CA GLN A 88 -16.35 5.87 -2.90
C GLN A 88 -16.55 6.96 -1.84
N GLU A 89 -16.32 6.67 -0.56
CA GLU A 89 -16.44 7.65 0.55
C GLU A 89 -15.43 8.80 0.40
N VAL A 90 -14.21 8.52 -0.06
CA VAL A 90 -13.22 9.54 -0.39
C VAL A 90 -13.71 10.43 -1.54
N ALA A 91 -14.19 9.84 -2.63
CA ALA A 91 -14.66 10.58 -3.81
C ALA A 91 -15.90 11.42 -3.51
N ASP A 92 -16.89 10.86 -2.80
CA ASP A 92 -18.19 11.50 -2.58
C ASP A 92 -18.17 12.55 -1.45
N ARG A 93 -17.29 12.35 -0.45
CA ARG A 93 -17.29 13.14 0.79
C ARG A 93 -15.96 13.80 1.13
N GLN A 94 -14.94 13.58 0.32
CA GLN A 94 -13.58 14.04 0.60
C GLN A 94 -13.04 13.55 1.97
N MET A 95 -13.44 12.34 2.35
CA MET A 95 -12.96 11.70 3.57
C MET A 95 -11.45 11.46 3.47
N THR A 96 -10.71 11.83 4.50
CA THR A 96 -9.27 11.50 4.60
C THR A 96 -9.11 10.11 5.20
N VAL A 97 -8.29 9.28 4.58
CA VAL A 97 -8.01 7.92 5.07
C VAL A 97 -6.52 7.79 5.39
N VAL A 98 -6.22 7.33 6.59
CA VAL A 98 -4.87 6.95 7.00
C VAL A 98 -4.86 5.43 7.20
N LEU A 99 -4.09 4.74 6.37
CA LEU A 99 -3.97 3.29 6.39
C LEU A 99 -2.58 2.89 6.88
N ALA A 100 -2.52 2.10 7.94
CA ALA A 100 -1.30 1.42 8.37
C ALA A 100 -1.35 -0.05 7.94
N SER A 101 -0.31 -0.51 7.25
CA SER A 101 -0.13 -1.90 6.85
C SER A 101 1.36 -2.24 6.71
N HIS A 102 1.70 -3.50 6.95
CA HIS A 102 3.01 -4.06 6.63
C HIS A 102 3.06 -4.71 5.23
N ASN A 103 1.92 -4.77 4.54
CA ASN A 103 1.81 -5.32 3.19
C ASN A 103 1.82 -4.20 2.15
N LEU A 104 2.98 -3.93 1.58
CA LEU A 104 3.19 -2.85 0.61
C LEU A 104 2.33 -3.00 -0.65
N ARG A 105 2.09 -4.24 -1.10
CA ARG A 105 1.24 -4.51 -2.29
C ARG A 105 -0.22 -4.08 -2.09
N GLU A 106 -0.72 -4.14 -0.85
CA GLU A 106 -2.08 -3.68 -0.55
C GLU A 106 -2.21 -2.16 -0.62
N MET A 107 -1.10 -1.44 -0.35
CA MET A 107 -1.04 0.01 -0.36
C MET A 107 -0.81 0.57 -1.78
N GLU A 108 -0.06 -0.16 -2.61
CA GLU A 108 0.36 0.26 -3.96
C GLU A 108 -0.82 0.69 -4.85
N ASP A 109 -1.93 -0.06 -4.82
CA ASP A 109 -3.13 0.20 -5.63
C ASP A 109 -4.16 1.11 -4.94
N PHE A 110 -3.85 1.63 -3.74
CA PHE A 110 -4.90 2.22 -2.91
C PHE A 110 -4.53 3.56 -2.27
N CYS A 111 -3.25 3.84 -2.08
CA CYS A 111 -2.76 5.05 -1.43
C CYS A 111 -2.21 6.04 -2.45
N ASP A 112 -2.40 7.33 -2.20
CA ASP A 112 -1.80 8.41 -3.01
C ASP A 112 -0.45 8.84 -2.41
N THR A 113 -0.34 8.80 -1.09
CA THR A 113 0.84 9.23 -0.33
C THR A 113 1.33 8.10 0.56
N LEU A 114 2.64 7.91 0.59
CA LEU A 114 3.33 6.95 1.44
C LEU A 114 4.09 7.69 2.55
N ALA A 115 3.90 7.24 3.78
CA ALA A 115 4.70 7.63 4.92
C ALA A 115 5.41 6.41 5.51
N LEU A 116 6.73 6.45 5.62
CA LEU A 116 7.55 5.37 6.17
C LEU A 116 8.01 5.70 7.58
N LEU A 117 7.57 4.89 8.54
CA LEU A 117 7.93 5.01 9.95
C LEU A 117 8.94 3.94 10.35
N HIS A 118 10.03 4.34 11.01
CA HIS A 118 11.00 3.42 11.59
C HIS A 118 11.50 3.95 12.93
N LYS A 119 11.52 3.08 13.95
CA LYS A 119 11.96 3.40 15.34
C LYS A 119 11.35 4.68 15.90
N GLY A 120 10.07 4.93 15.57
CA GLY A 120 9.33 6.12 16.03
C GLY A 120 9.65 7.42 15.28
N GLY A 121 10.46 7.37 14.23
CA GLY A 121 10.74 8.49 13.34
C GLY A 121 10.11 8.31 11.97
N LEU A 122 9.75 9.43 11.33
CA LEU A 122 9.34 9.48 9.94
C LEU A 122 10.59 9.53 9.06
N ILE A 123 10.78 8.50 8.21
CA ILE A 123 11.93 8.43 7.29
C ILE A 123 11.60 9.07 5.97
N LEU A 124 10.38 8.83 5.48
CA LEU A 124 9.92 9.25 4.17
C LEU A 124 8.46 9.65 4.25
N GLU A 125 8.10 10.73 3.56
CA GLU A 125 6.73 11.10 3.24
C GLU A 125 6.74 11.66 1.82
N LYS A 126 6.11 10.95 0.89
CA LYS A 126 6.06 11.33 -0.53
C LYS A 126 4.81 10.81 -1.21
N GLU A 127 4.39 11.50 -2.24
CA GLU A 127 3.39 11.00 -3.19
C GLU A 127 3.97 9.83 -4.00
N LEU A 128 3.17 8.80 -4.24
CA LEU A 128 3.60 7.61 -4.98
C LEU A 128 4.01 7.95 -6.42
N ASP A 129 3.34 8.90 -7.04
CA ASP A 129 3.66 9.38 -8.38
C ASP A 129 5.05 10.03 -8.43
N GLU A 130 5.42 10.82 -7.42
CA GLU A 130 6.75 11.44 -7.34
C GLU A 130 7.85 10.39 -7.18
N LEU A 131 7.60 9.35 -6.38
CA LEU A 131 8.55 8.25 -6.20
C LEU A 131 8.82 7.53 -7.53
N SER A 132 7.79 7.32 -8.33
CA SER A 132 7.87 6.68 -9.63
C SER A 132 8.63 7.51 -10.68
N LEU A 133 8.65 8.85 -10.54
CA LEU A 133 9.37 9.73 -11.45
C LEU A 133 10.90 9.67 -11.28
N HIS A 134 11.38 9.41 -10.09
CA HIS A 134 12.80 9.47 -9.73
C HIS A 134 13.48 8.11 -9.56
N LEU A 135 12.75 7.02 -9.70
CA LEU A 135 13.24 5.66 -9.63
C LEU A 135 12.80 4.90 -10.88
N GLN A 136 13.73 4.27 -11.57
CA GLN A 136 13.47 3.53 -12.79
C GLN A 136 13.95 2.09 -12.65
N ARG A 137 13.02 1.14 -12.77
CA ARG A 137 13.38 -0.27 -12.98
C ARG A 137 13.61 -0.51 -14.45
N VAL A 138 14.79 -0.99 -14.79
CA VAL A 138 15.22 -1.22 -16.16
C VAL A 138 15.56 -2.68 -16.35
N GLN A 139 15.11 -3.21 -17.48
CA GLN A 139 15.56 -4.50 -18.01
C GLN A 139 16.37 -4.26 -19.27
N ALA A 140 17.55 -4.89 -19.34
CA ALA A 140 18.41 -4.79 -20.51
C ALA A 140 19.08 -6.12 -20.83
N VAL A 141 19.31 -6.36 -22.13
CA VAL A 141 20.04 -7.53 -22.64
C VAL A 141 21.23 -7.04 -23.47
N PHE A 142 22.36 -7.68 -23.28
CA PHE A 142 23.59 -7.39 -24.00
C PHE A 142 24.06 -8.60 -24.80
N THR A 143 24.59 -8.36 -25.98
CA THR A 143 25.19 -9.44 -26.83
C THR A 143 26.48 -10.01 -26.22
N GLN A 144 27.22 -9.19 -25.50
CA GLN A 144 28.40 -9.55 -24.72
C GLN A 144 28.15 -9.42 -23.25
N ALA A 145 29.12 -9.80 -22.41
CA ALA A 145 29.00 -9.64 -20.96
C ALA A 145 28.66 -8.16 -20.59
N PRO A 146 27.61 -7.92 -19.80
CA PRO A 146 27.20 -6.57 -19.52
C PRO A 146 28.28 -5.81 -18.71
N PRO A 147 28.52 -4.53 -19.04
CA PRO A 147 29.57 -3.72 -18.40
C PRO A 147 29.11 -3.22 -17.01
N ILE A 148 28.86 -4.13 -16.07
CA ILE A 148 28.19 -3.89 -14.77
C ILE A 148 28.90 -2.78 -13.97
N GLU A 149 30.22 -2.84 -13.86
CA GLU A 149 30.99 -1.87 -13.09
C GLU A 149 30.91 -0.45 -13.68
N GLN A 150 30.89 -0.34 -15.00
CA GLN A 150 30.74 0.94 -15.68
C GLN A 150 29.31 1.47 -15.55
N LEU A 151 28.32 0.60 -15.63
CA LEU A 151 26.92 0.98 -15.39
C LEU A 151 26.72 1.51 -13.95
N LYS A 152 27.28 0.82 -12.95
CA LYS A 152 27.23 1.27 -11.55
C LYS A 152 27.96 2.58 -11.28
N GLN A 153 29.02 2.90 -12.04
CA GLN A 153 29.72 4.16 -11.94
C GLN A 153 28.95 5.34 -12.55
N ARG A 154 28.14 5.09 -13.58
CA ARG A 154 27.43 6.13 -14.33
C ARG A 154 25.97 6.30 -13.91
N LEU A 155 25.36 5.25 -13.43
CA LEU A 155 24.00 5.23 -12.91
C LEU A 155 24.01 4.97 -11.41
N CYS A 156 23.21 5.73 -10.69
CA CYS A 156 22.98 5.49 -9.26
C CYS A 156 22.08 4.25 -9.09
N ILE A 157 22.68 3.07 -9.21
CA ILE A 157 21.97 1.78 -9.14
C ILE A 157 21.83 1.38 -7.66
N THR A 158 20.60 1.13 -7.22
CA THR A 158 20.25 0.68 -5.87
C THR A 158 20.09 -0.83 -5.78
N THR A 159 19.44 -1.45 -6.76
CA THR A 159 19.30 -2.92 -6.82
C THR A 159 19.80 -3.43 -8.16
N PHE A 160 20.40 -4.62 -8.19
CA PHE A 160 20.92 -5.23 -9.39
C PHE A 160 20.76 -6.74 -9.37
N GLU A 161 20.15 -7.28 -10.41
CA GLU A 161 19.97 -8.72 -10.61
C GLU A 161 20.41 -9.11 -12.02
N GLN A 162 21.00 -10.29 -12.15
CA GLN A 162 21.37 -10.84 -13.45
C GLN A 162 20.87 -12.28 -13.59
N THR A 163 20.14 -12.54 -14.67
CA THR A 163 19.69 -13.88 -15.05
C THR A 163 20.11 -14.17 -16.48
N GLY A 164 21.21 -14.88 -16.65
CA GLY A 164 21.81 -15.11 -17.95
C GLY A 164 22.28 -13.81 -18.62
N SER A 165 21.75 -13.51 -19.82
CA SER A 165 22.02 -12.26 -20.54
C SER A 165 21.12 -11.09 -20.16
N LEU A 166 20.05 -11.35 -19.40
CA LEU A 166 19.14 -10.32 -18.91
C LEU A 166 19.68 -9.72 -17.61
N ILE A 167 19.82 -8.42 -17.58
CA ILE A 167 20.05 -7.67 -16.35
C ILE A 167 18.80 -6.87 -15.99
N THR A 168 18.48 -6.84 -14.72
CA THR A 168 17.40 -6.00 -14.14
C THR A 168 18.02 -5.16 -13.05
N PHE A 169 17.78 -3.86 -13.06
CA PHE A 169 18.29 -2.98 -12.03
C PHE A 169 17.33 -1.82 -11.76
N VAL A 170 17.41 -1.26 -10.57
CA VAL A 170 16.73 -0.02 -10.20
C VAL A 170 17.77 1.08 -10.11
N ALA A 171 17.54 2.18 -10.84
CA ALA A 171 18.42 3.34 -10.84
C ALA A 171 17.65 4.61 -10.49
N ARG A 172 18.33 5.53 -9.77
CA ARG A 172 17.82 6.88 -9.50
C ARG A 172 18.07 7.76 -10.73
N GLY A 173 17.04 8.52 -11.11
CA GLY A 173 17.08 9.46 -12.23
C GLY A 173 15.77 9.44 -13.01
N THR A 174 15.65 10.35 -13.96
CA THR A 174 14.52 10.35 -14.88
C THR A 174 14.65 9.18 -15.87
N ARG A 175 13.51 8.72 -16.39
CA ARG A 175 13.49 7.67 -17.41
C ARG A 175 14.37 8.01 -18.59
N GLU A 176 14.34 9.26 -19.03
CA GLU A 176 15.10 9.74 -20.18
C GLU A 176 16.62 9.67 -19.95
N ASP A 177 17.08 10.16 -18.80
CA ASP A 177 18.51 10.15 -18.45
C ASP A 177 19.06 8.72 -18.30
N VAL A 178 18.30 7.85 -17.63
CA VAL A 178 18.70 6.46 -17.41
C VAL A 178 18.79 5.70 -18.73
N LEU A 179 17.77 5.82 -19.60
CA LEU A 179 17.79 5.16 -20.90
C LEU A 179 18.85 5.72 -21.85
N LYS A 180 19.10 7.03 -21.83
CA LYS A 180 20.16 7.67 -22.62
C LYS A 180 21.56 7.20 -22.18
N THR A 181 21.79 7.12 -20.86
CA THR A 181 23.05 6.58 -20.36
C THR A 181 23.24 5.11 -20.75
N LEU A 182 22.16 4.32 -20.70
CA LEU A 182 22.19 2.91 -21.09
C LEU A 182 22.48 2.71 -22.58
N ASP A 183 22.05 3.62 -23.46
CA ASP A 183 22.31 3.57 -24.90
C ASP A 183 23.80 3.61 -25.24
N GLU A 184 24.60 4.26 -24.42
CA GLU A 184 26.06 4.33 -24.64
C GLU A 184 26.75 2.97 -24.50
N PHE A 185 26.08 1.99 -23.90
CA PHE A 185 26.56 0.62 -23.74
C PHE A 185 26.01 -0.36 -24.79
N GLU A 186 25.25 0.14 -25.78
CA GLU A 186 24.70 -0.61 -26.90
C GLU A 186 23.95 -1.90 -26.52
N PRO A 187 22.92 -1.84 -25.64
CA PRO A 187 22.11 -2.99 -25.31
C PRO A 187 21.31 -3.45 -26.54
N THR A 188 21.19 -4.76 -26.75
CA THR A 188 20.33 -5.34 -27.80
C THR A 188 18.85 -5.18 -27.51
N PHE A 189 18.51 -5.08 -26.23
CA PHE A 189 17.17 -4.81 -25.75
C PHE A 189 17.24 -3.96 -24.50
N LYS A 190 16.31 -3.03 -24.33
CA LYS A 190 16.11 -2.26 -23.12
C LYS A 190 14.65 -1.85 -22.97
N GLU A 191 14.14 -1.90 -21.76
CA GLU A 191 12.84 -1.34 -21.41
C GLU A 191 12.81 -0.86 -19.95
N THR A 192 11.90 0.05 -19.66
CA THR A 192 11.55 0.40 -18.28
C THR A 192 10.30 -0.37 -17.88
N VAL A 193 10.32 -0.98 -16.73
CA VAL A 193 9.19 -1.73 -16.14
C VAL A 193 8.63 -0.95 -14.94
N PRO A 194 7.34 -1.07 -14.65
CA PRO A 194 6.79 -0.49 -13.44
C PRO A 194 7.57 -0.92 -12.20
N LEU A 195 7.85 0.03 -11.31
CA LEU A 195 8.50 -0.21 -10.04
C LEU A 195 7.45 -0.67 -9.03
N SER A 196 7.75 -1.71 -8.26
CA SER A 196 6.89 -2.08 -7.13
C SER A 196 7.16 -1.16 -5.94
N LEU A 197 6.16 -0.96 -5.09
CA LEU A 197 6.34 -0.18 -3.87
C LEU A 197 7.39 -0.80 -2.92
N GLU A 198 7.58 -2.12 -3.00
CA GLU A 198 8.63 -2.84 -2.26
C GLU A 198 10.04 -2.42 -2.70
N GLU A 199 10.27 -2.29 -4.01
CA GLU A 199 11.55 -1.81 -4.55
C GLU A 199 11.80 -0.34 -4.22
N VAL A 200 10.75 0.49 -4.24
CA VAL A 200 10.81 1.88 -3.78
C VAL A 200 11.20 1.94 -2.31
N PHE A 201 10.54 1.14 -1.46
CA PHE A 201 10.82 1.04 -0.04
C PHE A 201 12.28 0.67 0.22
N ILE A 202 12.78 -0.39 -0.42
CA ILE A 202 14.18 -0.83 -0.32
C ILE A 202 15.14 0.30 -0.69
N SER A 203 14.92 0.92 -1.86
CA SER A 203 15.77 2.00 -2.36
C SER A 203 15.80 3.22 -1.42
N GLU A 204 14.67 3.60 -0.82
CA GLU A 204 14.61 4.74 0.10
C GLU A 204 15.23 4.42 1.47
N MET A 205 15.08 3.18 1.95
CA MET A 205 15.74 2.73 3.18
C MET A 205 17.27 2.73 3.04
N GLU A 206 17.81 2.23 1.91
CA GLU A 206 19.25 2.26 1.63
C GLU A 206 19.77 3.70 1.55
N ALA A 207 19.03 4.58 0.87
CA ALA A 207 19.40 6.01 0.79
C ALA A 207 19.40 6.70 2.16
N ALA A 208 18.54 6.28 3.07
CA ALA A 208 18.51 6.75 4.44
C ALA A 208 19.62 6.14 5.33
N GLY A 209 20.48 5.30 4.74
CA GLY A 209 21.63 4.69 5.42
C GLY A 209 21.29 3.45 6.24
N TYR A 210 20.14 2.82 5.97
CA TYR A 210 19.75 1.56 6.60
C TYR A 210 20.32 0.38 5.81
N ASP A 211 21.01 -0.51 6.51
CA ASP A 211 21.51 -1.77 5.98
C ASP A 211 20.38 -2.80 6.02
N ILE A 212 19.76 -3.00 4.88
CA ILE A 212 18.57 -3.88 4.73
C ILE A 212 18.93 -5.33 4.99
N ASP A 213 20.13 -5.77 4.62
CA ASP A 213 20.59 -7.14 4.88
C ASP A 213 20.66 -7.46 6.39
N LYS A 214 20.90 -6.44 7.22
CA LYS A 214 20.85 -6.59 8.70
C LYS A 214 19.43 -6.51 9.28
N ILE A 215 18.47 -6.03 8.53
CA ILE A 215 17.06 -5.89 8.97
C ILE A 215 16.25 -7.13 8.60
N LEU A 216 16.57 -7.75 7.45
CA LEU A 216 15.88 -8.92 6.92
C LEU A 216 16.56 -10.25 7.33
N GLY A 217 17.80 -10.24 7.80
CA GLY A 217 18.53 -11.41 8.34
C GLY A 217 18.28 -11.61 9.80
#